data_940527fb7c24a6e35e538e61c5ebeef5
#
_entry.id   940527fb7c24a6e35e538e61c5ebeef5
#
_cell.length_a   1.000
_cell.length_b   1.000
_cell.length_c   1.000
_cell.angle_alpha   90.00
_cell.angle_beta   90.00
_cell.angle_gamma   90.00
#
_symmetry.space_group_name_H-M   'P 1'
#
loop_
_entity.id
_entity.type
_entity.pdbx_description
1 polymer ?
#
loop_
_entity_poly.entity_id
_entity_poly.type
_entity_poly.pdbx_seq_one_letter_code
_entity_poly.pdbx_strand_id
1 'polypeptide(L)' 'SVEVDVQRALKRLGYYRGSLDGDIGPRSRTAIREYQADSGLGVTGRIDGSLLRSLGI' A
#
# COMPACT_ATOMS: atom_id res chain seq x y z
N SER A 1 -0.48 -1.99 -13.48
CA SER A 1 0.79 -1.47 -12.95
C SER A 1 0.98 -1.93 -11.51
N VAL A 2 2.19 -1.84 -11.02
CA VAL A 2 2.48 -2.21 -9.63
C VAL A 2 1.75 -1.27 -8.66
N GLU A 3 1.62 -0.01 -9.03
CA GLU A 3 0.91 0.97 -8.20
C GLU A 3 -0.56 0.60 -8.02
N VAL A 4 -1.23 0.24 -9.10
CA VAL A 4 -2.62 -0.19 -9.04
C VAL A 4 -2.74 -1.50 -8.25
N ASP A 5 -1.80 -2.41 -8.43
CA ASP A 5 -1.81 -3.69 -7.70
C ASP A 5 -1.69 -3.46 -6.19
N VAL A 6 -0.83 -2.52 -5.78
CA VAL A 6 -0.68 -2.14 -4.37
C VAL A 6 -1.98 -1.53 -3.84
N GLN A 7 -2.56 -0.58 -4.58
CA GLN A 7 -3.82 0.05 -4.19
C GLN A 7 -4.93 -0.99 -4.05
N ARG A 8 -5.01 -1.93 -4.99
CA ARG A 8 -6.03 -2.99 -4.94
C ARG A 8 -5.86 -3.87 -3.72
N ALA A 9 -4.62 -4.28 -3.41
CA ALA A 9 -4.34 -5.11 -2.25
C ALA A 9 -4.69 -4.38 -0.95
N LEU A 10 -4.29 -3.12 -0.83
CA LEU A 10 -4.58 -2.32 0.36
C LEU A 10 -6.08 -2.06 0.51
N LYS A 11 -6.79 -1.89 -0.61
CA LYS A 11 -8.25 -1.71 -0.58
C LYS A 11 -8.93 -2.99 -0.11
N ARG A 12 -8.50 -4.14 -0.62
CA ARG A 12 -9.05 -5.43 -0.20
C ARG A 12 -8.84 -5.66 1.30
N LEU A 13 -7.71 -5.21 1.82
CA LEU A 13 -7.37 -5.38 3.24
C LEU A 13 -7.99 -4.30 4.14
N GLY A 14 -8.62 -3.29 3.55
CA GLY A 14 -9.31 -2.26 4.32
C GLY A 14 -8.49 -1.01 4.66
N TYR A 15 -7.26 -0.90 4.14
CA TYR A 15 -6.41 0.26 4.42
C TYR A 15 -6.64 1.42 3.47
N TYR A 16 -7.02 1.13 2.22
CA TYR A 16 -7.17 2.15 1.18
C TYR A 16 -8.62 2.26 0.74
N ARG A 17 -9.15 3.48 0.73
CA ARG A 17 -10.55 3.75 0.35
C ARG A 17 -10.68 4.60 -0.90
N GLY A 18 -9.57 4.91 -1.56
CA GLY A 18 -9.57 5.72 -2.77
C GLY A 18 -9.81 4.89 -4.02
N SER A 19 -9.71 5.53 -5.17
CA SER A 19 -9.83 4.87 -6.47
C SER A 19 -8.53 4.15 -6.83
N LEU A 20 -8.67 3.12 -7.68
CA LEU A 20 -7.51 2.36 -8.18
C LEU A 20 -6.97 3.08 -9.42
N ASP A 21 -6.36 4.23 -9.21
CA ASP A 21 -5.91 5.11 -10.29
C ASP A 21 -4.40 5.03 -10.57
N GLY A 22 -3.67 4.29 -9.74
CA GLY A 22 -2.22 4.18 -9.88
C GLY A 22 -1.45 5.40 -9.38
N ASP A 23 -2.16 6.40 -8.86
CA ASP A 23 -1.54 7.61 -8.34
C ASP A 23 -1.24 7.44 -6.86
N ILE A 24 0.03 7.29 -6.51
CA ILE A 24 0.44 7.09 -5.12
C ILE A 24 0.64 8.48 -4.49
N GLY A 25 -0.47 9.12 -4.22
CA GLY A 25 -0.50 10.41 -3.54
C GLY A 25 -0.67 10.24 -2.02
N PRO A 26 -1.03 11.33 -1.32
CA PRO A 26 -1.10 11.33 0.15
C PRO A 26 -2.00 10.24 0.73
N ARG A 27 -3.16 9.98 0.10
CA ARG A 27 -4.10 8.97 0.58
C ARG A 27 -3.52 7.57 0.48
N SER A 28 -2.88 7.25 -0.65
CA SER A 28 -2.25 5.95 -0.84
C SER A 28 -1.06 5.78 0.10
N ARG A 29 -0.26 6.84 0.30
CA ARG A 29 0.88 6.77 1.21
C ARG A 29 0.44 6.55 2.66
N THR A 30 -0.64 7.18 3.08
CA THR A 30 -1.18 6.94 4.42
C THR A 30 -1.61 5.48 4.58
N ALA A 31 -2.28 4.91 3.57
CA ALA A 31 -2.67 3.51 3.59
C ALA A 31 -1.47 2.59 3.68
N ILE A 32 -0.40 2.90 2.92
CA ILE A 32 0.84 2.12 2.96
C ILE A 32 1.43 2.16 4.37
N ARG A 33 1.53 3.34 4.98
CA ARG A 33 2.11 3.48 6.33
C ARG A 33 1.32 2.68 7.35
N GLU A 34 -0.01 2.76 7.29
CA GLU A 34 -0.86 2.02 8.23
C GLU A 34 -0.68 0.51 8.09
N TYR A 35 -0.64 0.02 6.87
CA TYR A 35 -0.39 -1.39 6.62
C TYR A 35 0.99 -1.82 7.13
N GLN A 36 2.01 -1.00 6.83
CA GLN A 36 3.38 -1.30 7.26
C GLN A 36 3.48 -1.38 8.78
N ALA A 37 2.87 -0.43 9.48
CA ALA A 37 2.88 -0.42 10.94
C ALA A 37 2.19 -1.67 11.50
N ASP A 38 1.02 -2.02 10.98
CA ASP A 38 0.28 -3.19 11.43
C ASP A 38 1.00 -4.50 11.13
N SER A 39 1.81 -4.51 10.08
CA SER A 39 2.49 -5.72 9.61
C SER A 39 3.91 -5.85 10.15
N GLY A 40 4.36 -4.91 11.00
CA GLY A 40 5.71 -4.95 11.56
C GLY A 40 6.81 -4.64 10.56
N LEU A 41 6.47 -3.97 9.45
CA LEU A 41 7.45 -3.56 8.45
C LEU A 41 8.03 -2.20 8.79
N GLY A 42 9.16 -1.83 8.16
CA GLY A 42 9.63 -0.46 8.22
C GLY A 42 8.57 0.47 7.64
N VAL A 43 8.23 1.55 8.36
CA VAL A 43 7.17 2.46 7.96
C VAL A 43 7.76 3.56 7.08
N THR A 44 7.72 3.35 5.78
CA THR A 44 8.29 4.28 4.80
C THR A 44 7.24 5.08 4.05
N GLY A 45 6.02 4.55 3.96
CA GLY A 45 4.97 5.13 3.13
C GLY A 45 5.22 5.00 1.64
N ARG A 46 6.20 4.17 1.25
CA ARG A 46 6.60 4.03 -0.15
C ARG A 46 6.49 2.57 -0.60
N ILE A 47 6.35 2.39 -1.91
CA ILE A 47 6.35 1.06 -2.51
C ILE A 47 7.81 0.60 -2.59
N ASP A 48 8.14 -0.40 -1.79
CA ASP A 48 9.47 -1.01 -1.77
C ASP A 48 9.33 -2.53 -1.80
N GLY A 49 10.47 -3.22 -1.86
CA GLY A 49 10.47 -4.69 -1.95
C GLY A 49 9.80 -5.34 -0.76
N SER A 50 10.02 -4.80 0.43
CA SER A 50 9.42 -5.32 1.67
C SER A 50 7.89 -5.26 1.60
N LEU A 51 7.34 -4.12 1.17
CA LEU A 51 5.90 -3.96 1.01
C LEU A 51 5.35 -4.95 0.00
N LEU A 52 5.98 -5.04 -1.18
CA LEU A 52 5.49 -5.91 -2.25
C LEU A 52 5.49 -7.37 -1.82
N ARG A 53 6.57 -7.82 -1.17
CA ARG A 53 6.64 -9.19 -0.67
C ARG A 53 5.56 -9.47 0.37
N SER A 54 5.33 -8.53 1.28
CA SER A 54 4.31 -8.69 2.31
C SER A 54 2.91 -8.77 1.72
N LEU A 55 2.63 -7.96 0.68
CA LEU A 55 1.32 -7.97 0.01
C LEU A 55 1.16 -9.15 -0.96
N GLY A 56 2.22 -9.88 -1.27
CA GLY A 56 2.17 -11.00 -2.21
C GLY A 56 2.13 -10.58 -3.67
N ILE A 57 2.73 -9.47 -3.96
CA ILE A 57 2.79 -8.95 -5.34
C ILE A 57 4.12 -9.28 -5.98
#